data_a3385682ae82ff24f0538b391cf1bc30
#
_entry.id   a3385682ae82ff24f0538b391cf1bc30
#
_cell.length_a   1.000
_cell.length_b   1.000
_cell.length_c   1.000
_cell.angle_alpha   90.00
_cell.angle_beta   90.00
_cell.angle_gamma   90.00
#
_symmetry.space_group_name_H-M   'P 1'
#
loop_
_entity.id
_entity.type
_entity.pdbx_description
1 polymer ?
#
loop_
_entity_poly.entity_id
_entity_poly.type
_entity_poly.pdbx_seq_one_letter_code
_entity_poly.pdbx_strand_id
1 'polypeptide(L)'
;MNSKPEFVDKNLSLYKFVSGPYDNNAYLIVCKQTNKSVIIDAPGDPHELISTAQSTDTEMMLITHNHWDHLLGYEDITSKFALRTGIGLKDAPGMMPRNSDFQIRDCETLSVGKIDIKAIHTPGHTEGSTCFLVNNILFTGDTLFPGGPGKSQSPDAFKTIIESISTKLLVLESAIVFYPGHGLQGNIRKAKEDYSVFEKNCSSYEIHGDIEWLS
;
A
#
# COMPACT_ATOMS: atom_id res chain seq x y z
N MET A 1 -14.02 14.49 -15.50
CA MET A 1 -12.77 14.51 -16.29
C MET A 1 -12.14 13.14 -16.12
N ASN A 2 -11.70 12.48 -17.21
CA ASN A 2 -11.01 11.18 -17.04
C ASN A 2 -9.59 11.46 -16.50
N SER A 3 -9.31 10.98 -15.32
CA SER A 3 -7.97 11.08 -14.72
C SER A 3 -6.95 10.39 -15.63
N LYS A 4 -5.76 10.98 -15.75
CA LYS A 4 -4.70 10.39 -16.55
C LYS A 4 -4.04 9.28 -15.73
N PRO A 5 -3.76 8.08 -16.29
CA PRO A 5 -3.04 7.05 -15.56
C PRO A 5 -1.61 7.49 -15.24
N GLU A 6 -1.15 7.14 -14.04
CA GLU A 6 0.22 7.32 -13.57
C GLU A 6 1.20 6.40 -14.31
N PHE A 7 0.75 5.16 -14.57
CA PHE A 7 1.53 4.16 -15.31
C PHE A 7 0.62 3.32 -16.20
N VAL A 8 1.12 2.93 -17.37
CA VAL A 8 0.42 2.05 -18.32
C VAL A 8 1.41 1.09 -18.96
N ASP A 9 1.08 -0.19 -18.95
CA ASP A 9 1.77 -1.20 -19.74
C ASP A 9 0.79 -1.97 -20.66
N LYS A 10 1.20 -3.11 -21.20
CA LYS A 10 0.35 -3.95 -22.06
C LYS A 10 -0.79 -4.64 -21.28
N ASN A 11 -0.65 -4.84 -19.99
CA ASN A 11 -1.54 -5.65 -19.15
C ASN A 11 -2.45 -4.80 -18.27
N LEU A 12 -1.93 -3.68 -17.72
CA LEU A 12 -2.64 -2.86 -16.75
C LEU A 12 -2.48 -1.36 -16.96
N SER A 13 -3.40 -0.60 -16.35
CA SER A 13 -3.28 0.84 -16.12
C SER A 13 -3.35 1.08 -14.61
N LEU A 14 -2.46 1.91 -14.10
CA LEU A 14 -2.42 2.37 -12.72
C LEU A 14 -2.81 3.84 -12.67
N TYR A 15 -3.75 4.18 -11.80
CA TYR A 15 -4.12 5.55 -11.47
C TYR A 15 -3.76 5.81 -10.01
N LYS A 16 -3.21 6.99 -9.74
CA LYS A 16 -2.92 7.49 -8.39
C LYS A 16 -3.84 8.67 -8.10
N PHE A 17 -4.40 8.69 -6.91
CA PHE A 17 -5.23 9.77 -6.38
C PHE A 17 -4.63 10.24 -5.07
N VAL A 18 -4.55 11.54 -4.89
CA VAL A 18 -4.13 12.15 -3.61
C VAL A 18 -5.34 12.87 -3.06
N SER A 19 -5.80 12.47 -1.89
CA SER A 19 -7.04 13.01 -1.32
C SER A 19 -7.09 12.92 0.21
N GLY A 20 -8.13 13.55 0.77
CA GLY A 20 -8.31 13.60 2.21
C GLY A 20 -7.42 14.63 2.90
N PRO A 21 -7.64 14.82 4.22
CA PRO A 21 -6.98 15.88 4.99
C PRO A 21 -5.49 15.61 5.29
N TYR A 22 -4.98 14.43 4.91
CA TYR A 22 -3.59 14.00 5.15
C TYR A 22 -2.84 13.69 3.86
N ASP A 23 -3.38 14.13 2.69
CA ASP A 23 -2.78 13.88 1.37
C ASP A 23 -2.46 12.40 1.15
N ASN A 24 -3.41 11.51 1.55
CA ASN A 24 -3.26 10.07 1.36
C ASN A 24 -3.28 9.70 -0.12
N ASN A 25 -2.46 8.75 -0.47
CA ASN A 25 -2.49 8.10 -1.77
C ASN A 25 -3.50 6.95 -1.78
N ALA A 26 -4.37 6.94 -2.77
CA ALA A 26 -5.13 5.75 -3.16
C ALA A 26 -4.80 5.37 -4.59
N TYR A 27 -4.99 4.11 -4.92
CA TYR A 27 -4.64 3.62 -6.25
C TYR A 27 -5.78 2.81 -6.85
N LEU A 28 -5.98 2.95 -8.16
CA LEU A 28 -6.86 2.10 -8.95
C LEU A 28 -6.01 1.36 -9.98
N ILE A 29 -6.04 0.04 -9.94
CA ILE A 29 -5.35 -0.83 -10.89
C ILE A 29 -6.42 -1.46 -11.78
N VAL A 30 -6.29 -1.26 -13.09
CA VAL A 30 -7.26 -1.74 -14.06
C VAL A 30 -6.61 -2.79 -14.97
N CYS A 31 -7.19 -3.98 -15.05
CA CYS A 31 -6.81 -5.00 -16.00
C CYS A 31 -7.30 -4.63 -17.39
N LYS A 32 -6.39 -4.34 -18.31
CA LYS A 32 -6.74 -3.90 -19.68
C LYS A 32 -7.45 -4.95 -20.53
N GLN A 33 -7.28 -6.24 -20.20
CA GLN A 33 -7.90 -7.34 -20.96
C GLN A 33 -9.35 -7.59 -20.55
N THR A 34 -9.71 -7.30 -19.30
CA THR A 34 -11.04 -7.62 -18.76
C THR A 34 -11.82 -6.41 -18.28
N ASN A 35 -11.19 -5.25 -18.20
CA ASN A 35 -11.70 -4.03 -17.58
C ASN A 35 -12.01 -4.17 -16.06
N LYS A 36 -11.64 -5.29 -15.43
CA LYS A 36 -11.77 -5.48 -13.99
C LYS A 36 -10.72 -4.67 -13.26
N SER A 37 -11.08 -4.17 -12.08
CA SER A 37 -10.19 -3.31 -11.31
C SER A 37 -10.20 -3.60 -9.82
N VAL A 38 -9.14 -3.13 -9.14
CA VAL A 38 -8.97 -3.18 -7.69
C VAL A 38 -8.53 -1.81 -7.20
N ILE A 39 -9.07 -1.41 -6.06
CA ILE A 39 -8.69 -0.20 -5.33
C ILE A 39 -7.70 -0.59 -4.24
N ILE A 40 -6.67 0.22 -4.03
CA ILE A 40 -5.76 0.12 -2.88
C ILE A 40 -5.97 1.36 -2.01
N ASP A 41 -6.38 1.14 -0.77
CA ASP A 41 -6.75 2.12 0.26
C ASP A 41 -7.97 2.99 -0.08
N ALA A 42 -8.58 3.53 0.98
CA ALA A 42 -9.83 4.31 0.94
C ALA A 42 -9.70 5.62 1.73
N PRO A 43 -8.88 6.58 1.26
CA PRO A 43 -8.71 7.86 1.93
C PRO A 43 -9.99 8.69 1.89
N GLY A 44 -10.04 9.74 2.73
CA GLY A 44 -11.15 10.69 2.70
C GLY A 44 -11.28 11.40 1.35
N ASP A 45 -12.49 11.87 1.04
CA ASP A 45 -12.81 12.58 -0.20
C ASP A 45 -12.45 11.80 -1.50
N PRO A 46 -12.95 10.56 -1.66
CA PRO A 46 -12.56 9.67 -2.76
C PRO A 46 -13.30 9.98 -4.09
N HIS A 47 -13.80 11.17 -4.31
CA HIS A 47 -14.69 11.49 -5.46
C HIS A 47 -14.03 11.23 -6.81
N GLU A 48 -12.77 11.61 -6.99
CA GLU A 48 -12.06 11.41 -8.26
C GLU A 48 -11.77 9.93 -8.52
N LEU A 49 -11.36 9.20 -7.47
CA LEU A 49 -11.19 7.74 -7.51
C LEU A 49 -12.50 7.06 -7.91
N ILE A 50 -13.61 7.37 -7.25
CA ILE A 50 -14.93 6.80 -7.54
C ILE A 50 -15.33 7.11 -8.99
N SER A 51 -15.21 8.36 -9.42
CA SER A 51 -15.54 8.76 -10.78
C SER A 51 -14.75 8.01 -11.83
N THR A 52 -13.46 7.74 -11.57
CA THR A 52 -12.61 6.98 -12.50
C THR A 52 -12.97 5.49 -12.48
N ALA A 53 -13.14 4.92 -11.29
CA ALA A 53 -13.49 3.51 -11.09
C ALA A 53 -14.86 3.13 -11.69
N GLN A 54 -15.82 4.08 -11.79
CA GLN A 54 -17.12 3.85 -12.45
C GLN A 54 -17.02 3.45 -13.93
N SER A 55 -15.89 3.73 -14.58
CA SER A 55 -15.63 3.30 -15.96
C SER A 55 -15.09 1.85 -16.06
N THR A 56 -14.91 1.17 -14.95
CA THR A 56 -14.35 -0.17 -14.82
C THR A 56 -15.28 -1.09 -14.04
N ASP A 57 -14.99 -2.40 -14.04
CA ASP A 57 -15.65 -3.40 -13.21
C ASP A 57 -14.81 -3.59 -11.91
N THR A 58 -15.09 -2.76 -10.90
CA THR A 58 -14.34 -2.77 -9.63
C THR A 58 -14.82 -3.91 -8.75
N GLU A 59 -13.98 -4.95 -8.59
CA GLU A 59 -14.34 -6.19 -7.86
C GLU A 59 -13.82 -6.24 -6.43
N MET A 60 -12.78 -5.45 -6.12
CA MET A 60 -12.03 -5.58 -4.88
C MET A 60 -11.49 -4.24 -4.39
N MET A 61 -11.41 -4.10 -3.07
CA MET A 61 -10.64 -3.07 -2.38
C MET A 61 -9.70 -3.74 -1.39
N LEU A 62 -8.42 -3.43 -1.46
CA LEU A 62 -7.39 -3.94 -0.58
C LEU A 62 -6.89 -2.80 0.30
N ILE A 63 -6.93 -3.01 1.60
CA ILE A 63 -6.47 -2.04 2.60
C ILE A 63 -5.09 -2.44 3.07
N THR A 64 -4.13 -1.52 2.97
CA THR A 64 -2.73 -1.78 3.37
C THR A 64 -2.58 -1.97 4.87
N HIS A 65 -3.31 -1.17 5.66
CA HIS A 65 -3.32 -1.24 7.13
C HIS A 65 -4.53 -0.49 7.72
N ASN A 66 -4.78 -0.66 9.01
CA ASN A 66 -6.02 -0.21 9.66
C ASN A 66 -6.03 1.23 10.19
N HIS A 67 -5.06 2.07 9.86
CA HIS A 67 -5.12 3.47 10.26
C HIS A 67 -6.31 4.18 9.62
N TRP A 68 -6.93 5.05 10.41
CA TRP A 68 -8.22 5.64 10.10
C TRP A 68 -8.20 6.51 8.83
N ASP A 69 -7.08 7.15 8.53
CA ASP A 69 -6.90 8.01 7.36
C ASP A 69 -6.89 7.20 6.04
N HIS A 70 -6.50 5.91 6.08
CA HIS A 70 -6.64 4.97 4.97
C HIS A 70 -8.04 4.36 4.83
N LEU A 71 -8.96 4.69 5.75
CA LEU A 71 -10.32 4.13 5.83
C LEU A 71 -11.42 5.20 5.77
N LEU A 72 -11.08 6.49 5.71
CA LEU A 72 -12.06 7.58 5.77
C LEU A 72 -13.12 7.52 4.67
N GLY A 73 -12.74 7.15 3.45
CA GLY A 73 -13.62 7.03 2.29
C GLY A 73 -14.24 5.63 2.09
N TYR A 74 -14.08 4.73 3.05
CA TYR A 74 -14.52 3.34 2.94
C TYR A 74 -16.01 3.23 2.61
N GLU A 75 -16.87 3.93 3.36
CA GLU A 75 -18.33 3.90 3.16
C GLU A 75 -18.73 4.54 1.83
N ASP A 76 -18.06 5.61 1.43
CA ASP A 76 -18.32 6.27 0.15
C ASP A 76 -18.05 5.34 -1.02
N ILE A 77 -16.92 4.60 -0.99
CA ILE A 77 -16.55 3.64 -2.02
C ILE A 77 -17.49 2.42 -2.00
N THR A 78 -17.71 1.80 -0.85
CA THR A 78 -18.52 0.58 -0.74
C THR A 78 -19.99 0.83 -1.03
N SER A 79 -20.49 2.06 -0.85
CA SER A 79 -21.85 2.44 -1.26
C SER A 79 -22.03 2.51 -2.78
N LYS A 80 -20.94 2.62 -3.57
CA LYS A 80 -20.98 2.80 -5.03
C LYS A 80 -20.67 1.52 -5.79
N PHE A 81 -19.92 0.60 -5.18
CA PHE A 81 -19.43 -0.61 -5.84
C PHE A 81 -19.79 -1.86 -5.01
N ALA A 82 -20.28 -2.90 -5.68
CA ALA A 82 -20.47 -4.21 -5.09
C ALA A 82 -19.13 -4.99 -5.08
N LEU A 83 -18.15 -4.45 -4.35
CA LEU A 83 -16.81 -5.01 -4.24
C LEU A 83 -16.59 -5.76 -2.93
N ARG A 84 -15.55 -6.61 -2.88
CA ARG A 84 -15.12 -7.27 -1.66
C ARG A 84 -13.90 -6.54 -1.08
N THR A 85 -13.91 -6.31 0.22
CA THR A 85 -12.80 -5.65 0.94
C THR A 85 -11.93 -6.67 1.65
N GLY A 86 -10.61 -6.58 1.44
CA GLY A 86 -9.61 -7.37 2.14
C GLY A 86 -8.60 -6.51 2.88
N ILE A 87 -8.15 -6.99 4.04
CA ILE A 87 -7.09 -6.38 4.86
C ILE A 87 -6.24 -7.46 5.52
N GLY A 88 -5.00 -7.13 5.89
CA GLY A 88 -4.13 -8.03 6.63
C GLY A 88 -4.80 -8.61 7.90
N LEU A 89 -4.63 -9.91 8.13
CA LEU A 89 -5.30 -10.66 9.21
C LEU A 89 -5.23 -9.96 10.58
N LYS A 90 -4.08 -9.38 10.91
CA LYS A 90 -3.85 -8.75 12.22
C LYS A 90 -4.51 -7.36 12.36
N ASP A 91 -4.77 -6.70 11.23
CA ASP A 91 -5.39 -5.38 11.22
C ASP A 91 -6.92 -5.42 11.07
N ALA A 92 -7.49 -6.55 10.68
CA ALA A 92 -8.93 -6.71 10.51
C ALA A 92 -9.76 -6.29 11.75
N PRO A 93 -9.36 -6.61 13.00
CA PRO A 93 -10.09 -6.15 14.18
C PRO A 93 -10.12 -4.64 14.36
N GLY A 94 -9.08 -3.93 13.88
CA GLY A 94 -8.94 -2.48 13.99
C GLY A 94 -9.79 -1.69 12.99
N MET A 95 -10.45 -2.35 12.04
CA MET A 95 -11.36 -1.68 11.10
C MET A 95 -12.69 -1.23 11.72
N MET A 96 -13.05 -1.71 12.90
CA MET A 96 -14.34 -1.40 13.54
C MET A 96 -14.66 0.10 13.55
N PRO A 97 -15.93 0.52 13.26
CA PRO A 97 -17.13 -0.31 13.01
C PRO A 97 -17.22 -0.91 11.59
N ARG A 98 -16.25 -0.66 10.71
CA ARG A 98 -16.18 -1.25 9.37
C ARG A 98 -15.77 -2.72 9.47
N ASN A 99 -16.06 -3.49 8.43
CA ASN A 99 -15.68 -4.88 8.37
C ASN A 99 -15.02 -5.20 7.03
N SER A 100 -14.02 -6.06 7.02
CA SER A 100 -13.51 -6.68 5.80
C SER A 100 -14.31 -7.94 5.46
N ASP A 101 -14.49 -8.19 4.17
CA ASP A 101 -15.14 -9.43 3.69
C ASP A 101 -14.21 -10.65 3.80
N PHE A 102 -12.89 -10.41 3.75
CA PHE A 102 -11.88 -11.45 3.91
C PHE A 102 -10.59 -10.88 4.52
N GLN A 103 -9.82 -11.79 5.12
CA GLN A 103 -8.54 -11.49 5.74
C GLN A 103 -7.40 -12.03 4.86
N ILE A 104 -6.38 -11.20 4.65
CA ILE A 104 -5.24 -11.50 3.78
C ILE A 104 -4.10 -12.07 4.62
N ARG A 105 -3.48 -13.14 4.13
CA ARG A 105 -2.32 -13.77 4.74
C ARG A 105 -1.04 -13.49 3.98
N ASP A 106 0.10 -13.65 4.64
CA ASP A 106 1.41 -13.50 4.01
C ASP A 106 1.56 -14.47 2.81
N CYS A 107 2.15 -13.99 1.73
CA CYS A 107 2.37 -14.71 0.48
C CYS A 107 1.10 -15.14 -0.26
N GLU A 108 -0.08 -14.70 0.16
CA GLU A 108 -1.33 -14.96 -0.56
C GLU A 108 -1.32 -14.23 -1.91
N THR A 109 -1.87 -14.90 -2.92
CA THR A 109 -2.07 -14.29 -4.26
C THR A 109 -3.55 -14.10 -4.50
N LEU A 110 -3.93 -12.86 -4.75
CA LEU A 110 -5.29 -12.43 -5.12
C LEU A 110 -5.30 -12.14 -6.62
N SER A 111 -6.39 -12.48 -7.31
CA SER A 111 -6.51 -12.23 -8.75
C SER A 111 -7.67 -11.29 -9.05
N VAL A 112 -7.42 -10.30 -9.91
CA VAL A 112 -8.42 -9.38 -10.46
C VAL A 112 -8.30 -9.37 -11.98
N GLY A 113 -9.27 -9.94 -12.66
CA GLY A 113 -9.19 -10.18 -14.08
C GLY A 113 -8.04 -11.12 -14.44
N LYS A 114 -7.00 -10.58 -15.09
CA LYS A 114 -5.75 -11.29 -15.45
C LYS A 114 -4.53 -10.73 -14.72
N ILE A 115 -4.77 -10.00 -13.65
CA ILE A 115 -3.73 -9.44 -12.78
C ILE A 115 -3.66 -10.27 -11.52
N ASP A 116 -2.46 -10.73 -11.18
CA ASP A 116 -2.15 -11.36 -9.91
C ASP A 116 -1.49 -10.35 -8.98
N ILE A 117 -1.99 -10.30 -7.75
CA ILE A 117 -1.56 -9.39 -6.68
C ILE A 117 -1.01 -10.26 -5.55
N LYS A 118 0.29 -10.18 -5.32
CA LYS A 118 0.92 -10.90 -4.22
C LYS A 118 0.91 -10.04 -2.95
N ALA A 119 0.32 -10.55 -1.90
CA ALA A 119 0.38 -9.93 -0.58
C ALA A 119 1.71 -10.27 0.13
N ILE A 120 2.31 -9.27 0.75
CA ILE A 120 3.54 -9.38 1.54
C ILE A 120 3.25 -8.76 2.90
N HIS A 121 3.10 -9.58 3.94
CA HIS A 121 2.88 -9.09 5.29
C HIS A 121 4.16 -8.42 5.83
N THR A 122 4.06 -7.15 6.18
CA THR A 122 5.17 -6.29 6.58
C THR A 122 4.86 -5.56 7.89
N PRO A 123 4.78 -6.28 9.02
CA PRO A 123 4.43 -5.69 10.32
C PRO A 123 5.47 -4.66 10.78
N GLY A 124 5.04 -3.76 11.66
CA GLY A 124 5.87 -2.79 12.36
C GLY A 124 5.26 -1.40 12.40
N HIS A 125 4.73 -0.86 11.28
CA HIS A 125 3.89 0.34 11.32
C HIS A 125 2.55 0.04 12.01
N THR A 126 1.88 -1.03 11.56
CA THR A 126 0.84 -1.75 12.30
C THR A 126 1.19 -3.24 12.37
N GLU A 127 0.46 -4.01 13.18
CA GLU A 127 0.68 -5.47 13.26
C GLU A 127 0.27 -6.21 11.98
N GLY A 128 -0.71 -5.67 11.24
CA GLY A 128 -1.26 -6.28 10.03
C GLY A 128 -0.82 -5.61 8.73
N SER A 129 0.07 -4.61 8.78
CA SER A 129 0.56 -3.93 7.57
C SER A 129 0.93 -4.91 6.47
N THR A 130 0.39 -4.67 5.29
CA THR A 130 0.54 -5.56 4.13
C THR A 130 0.85 -4.75 2.89
N CYS A 131 1.95 -5.08 2.22
CA CYS A 131 2.29 -4.54 0.91
C CYS A 131 1.69 -5.41 -0.19
N PHE A 132 1.37 -4.82 -1.33
CA PHE A 132 0.80 -5.51 -2.49
C PHE A 132 1.72 -5.37 -3.70
N LEU A 133 2.20 -6.50 -4.23
CA LEU A 133 3.08 -6.54 -5.39
C LEU A 133 2.31 -7.00 -6.64
N VAL A 134 2.36 -6.17 -7.68
CA VAL A 134 1.75 -6.45 -8.99
C VAL A 134 2.83 -6.22 -10.05
N ASN A 135 3.30 -7.26 -10.71
CA ASN A 135 4.43 -7.16 -11.65
C ASN A 135 5.63 -6.45 -11.00
N ASN A 136 6.05 -5.30 -11.56
CA ASN A 136 7.14 -4.47 -11.06
C ASN A 136 6.64 -3.24 -10.25
N ILE A 137 5.43 -3.29 -9.73
CA ILE A 137 4.80 -2.22 -8.96
C ILE A 137 4.50 -2.76 -7.56
N LEU A 138 4.99 -2.07 -6.53
CA LEU A 138 4.78 -2.42 -5.13
C LEU A 138 4.03 -1.31 -4.40
N PHE A 139 2.86 -1.60 -3.84
CA PHE A 139 2.13 -0.68 -2.97
C PHE A 139 2.55 -0.97 -1.53
N THR A 140 3.18 0.01 -0.89
CA THR A 140 3.82 -0.18 0.42
C THR A 140 2.99 0.28 1.60
N GLY A 141 1.85 0.96 1.34
CA GLY A 141 1.16 1.67 2.42
C GLY A 141 2.17 2.49 3.20
N ASP A 142 2.11 2.42 4.51
CA ASP A 142 3.01 3.15 5.39
C ASP A 142 4.17 2.29 5.93
N THR A 143 4.54 1.24 5.18
CA THR A 143 5.71 0.43 5.54
C THR A 143 7.01 1.06 5.06
N LEU A 144 7.08 1.49 3.79
CA LEU A 144 8.30 2.02 3.16
C LEU A 144 7.99 3.27 2.35
N PHE A 145 8.74 4.33 2.62
CA PHE A 145 8.72 5.61 1.91
C PHE A 145 10.07 5.88 1.24
N PRO A 146 10.14 6.81 0.26
CA PRO A 146 11.42 7.37 -0.14
C PRO A 146 12.12 8.00 1.07
N GLY A 147 13.30 7.50 1.40
CA GLY A 147 14.10 8.01 2.52
C GLY A 147 13.98 7.26 3.83
N GLY A 148 13.01 6.31 3.99
CA GLY A 148 12.95 5.58 5.25
C GLY A 148 11.71 4.70 5.45
N PRO A 149 11.60 4.08 6.63
CA PRO A 149 10.42 3.33 7.04
C PRO A 149 9.29 4.27 7.43
N GLY A 150 8.07 3.76 7.49
CA GLY A 150 6.96 4.44 8.13
C GLY A 150 7.15 4.58 9.64
N LYS A 151 6.38 5.48 10.22
CA LYS A 151 6.39 5.75 11.66
C LYS A 151 6.15 4.49 12.48
N SER A 152 6.96 4.30 13.51
CA SER A 152 6.83 3.22 14.49
C SER A 152 6.47 3.76 15.87
N GLN A 153 5.67 3.00 16.63
CA GLN A 153 5.13 3.44 17.94
C GLN A 153 6.03 3.07 19.12
N SER A 154 7.03 2.21 18.89
CA SER A 154 7.97 1.76 19.91
C SER A 154 9.27 1.25 19.28
N PRO A 155 10.36 1.08 20.07
CA PRO A 155 11.59 0.46 19.57
C PRO A 155 11.37 -0.95 19.01
N ASP A 156 10.50 -1.76 19.62
CA ASP A 156 10.20 -3.10 19.10
C ASP A 156 9.44 -3.05 17.78
N ALA A 157 8.49 -2.11 17.62
CA ALA A 157 7.81 -1.87 16.35
C ALA A 157 8.80 -1.38 15.28
N PHE A 158 9.78 -0.55 15.65
CA PHE A 158 10.83 -0.12 14.76
C PHE A 158 11.73 -1.28 14.30
N LYS A 159 12.18 -2.12 15.21
CA LYS A 159 12.93 -3.35 14.87
C LYS A 159 12.13 -4.22 13.90
N THR A 160 10.83 -4.39 14.16
CA THR A 160 9.93 -5.21 13.34
C THR A 160 9.75 -4.63 11.93
N ILE A 161 9.56 -3.31 11.78
CA ILE A 161 9.42 -2.71 10.44
C ILE A 161 10.73 -2.78 9.65
N ILE A 162 11.88 -2.58 10.30
CA ILE A 162 13.19 -2.72 9.67
C ILE A 162 13.43 -4.17 9.22
N GLU A 163 13.08 -5.16 10.03
CA GLU A 163 13.14 -6.57 9.64
C GLU A 163 12.23 -6.85 8.44
N SER A 164 10.99 -6.36 8.47
CA SER A 164 10.03 -6.50 7.35
C SER A 164 10.60 -5.90 6.06
N ILE A 165 11.14 -4.70 6.12
CA ILE A 165 11.71 -4.02 4.96
C ILE A 165 12.95 -4.77 4.45
N SER A 166 13.92 -5.02 5.32
CA SER A 166 15.21 -5.60 4.91
C SER A 166 15.08 -7.03 4.37
N THR A 167 14.23 -7.87 5.00
CA THR A 167 14.11 -9.28 4.64
C THR A 167 13.07 -9.58 3.56
N LYS A 168 12.05 -8.72 3.38
CA LYS A 168 10.95 -8.96 2.45
C LYS A 168 10.90 -7.99 1.28
N LEU A 169 11.22 -6.71 1.47
CA LEU A 169 11.11 -5.70 0.42
C LEU A 169 12.45 -5.43 -0.28
N LEU A 170 13.54 -5.23 0.48
CA LEU A 170 14.84 -4.95 -0.12
C LEU A 170 15.48 -6.16 -0.80
N VAL A 171 14.95 -7.36 -0.66
CA VAL A 171 15.36 -8.54 -1.42
C VAL A 171 14.72 -8.62 -2.81
N LEU A 172 13.69 -7.81 -3.07
CA LEU A 172 13.02 -7.73 -4.36
C LEU A 172 13.94 -7.14 -5.44
N GLU A 173 13.51 -7.26 -6.70
CA GLU A 173 14.25 -6.72 -7.84
C GLU A 173 14.41 -5.20 -7.75
N SER A 174 15.61 -4.71 -8.03
CA SER A 174 15.95 -3.28 -7.92
C SER A 174 15.19 -2.36 -8.88
N ALA A 175 14.60 -2.93 -9.95
CA ALA A 175 13.79 -2.20 -10.92
C ALA A 175 12.35 -1.93 -10.43
N ILE A 176 11.92 -2.54 -9.34
CA ILE A 176 10.56 -2.33 -8.79
C ILE A 176 10.42 -0.88 -8.31
N VAL A 177 9.32 -0.26 -8.76
CA VAL A 177 8.85 1.04 -8.29
C VAL A 177 7.84 0.79 -7.17
N PHE A 178 7.99 1.48 -6.05
CA PHE A 178 7.02 1.40 -4.97
C PHE A 178 6.22 2.70 -4.81
N TYR A 179 4.98 2.52 -4.41
CA TYR A 179 3.95 3.54 -4.24
C TYR A 179 3.45 3.50 -2.80
N PRO A 180 3.85 4.49 -1.95
CA PRO A 180 3.50 4.53 -0.53
C PRO A 180 2.10 5.09 -0.28
N GLY A 181 1.65 5.00 0.97
CA GLY A 181 0.37 5.57 1.43
C GLY A 181 0.30 7.09 1.40
N HIS A 182 1.45 7.78 1.38
CA HIS A 182 1.56 9.24 1.28
C HIS A 182 2.75 9.64 0.39
N GLY A 183 2.68 10.84 -0.19
CA GLY A 183 3.80 11.46 -0.90
C GLY A 183 4.13 10.81 -2.25
N LEU A 184 5.41 10.86 -2.61
CA LEU A 184 5.89 10.43 -3.92
C LEU A 184 6.27 8.95 -3.95
N GLN A 185 6.27 8.35 -5.16
CA GLN A 185 6.80 7.01 -5.39
C GLN A 185 8.33 6.97 -5.21
N GLY A 186 8.82 5.79 -4.88
CA GLY A 186 10.24 5.48 -4.83
C GLY A 186 10.60 4.25 -5.66
N ASN A 187 11.84 3.79 -5.55
CA ASN A 187 12.27 2.54 -6.16
C ASN A 187 13.14 1.71 -5.21
N ILE A 188 13.10 0.40 -5.36
CA ILE A 188 13.81 -0.53 -4.47
C ILE A 188 15.34 -0.34 -4.55
N ARG A 189 15.89 0.06 -5.69
CA ARG A 189 17.34 0.34 -5.82
C ARG A 189 17.78 1.44 -4.85
N LYS A 190 17.09 2.60 -4.89
CA LYS A 190 17.42 3.73 -4.02
C LYS A 190 17.19 3.39 -2.55
N ALA A 191 16.11 2.68 -2.23
CA ALA A 191 15.84 2.23 -0.87
C ALA A 191 16.95 1.30 -0.33
N LYS A 192 17.50 0.38 -1.16
CA LYS A 192 18.66 -0.45 -0.79
C LYS A 192 19.90 0.38 -0.49
N GLU A 193 20.17 1.38 -1.33
CA GLU A 193 21.32 2.29 -1.16
C GLU A 193 21.19 3.06 0.16
N ASP A 194 20.03 3.68 0.41
CA ASP A 194 19.78 4.47 1.61
C ASP A 194 19.83 3.61 2.87
N TYR A 195 19.19 2.43 2.84
CA TYR A 195 19.24 1.48 3.93
C TYR A 195 20.68 1.03 4.25
N SER A 196 21.52 0.82 3.24
CA SER A 196 22.90 0.41 3.45
C SER A 196 23.74 1.48 4.18
N VAL A 197 23.40 2.77 4.01
CA VAL A 197 24.02 3.86 4.75
C VAL A 197 23.49 3.89 6.19
N PHE A 198 22.17 3.78 6.36
CA PHE A 198 21.55 3.73 7.67
C PHE A 198 22.09 2.56 8.51
N GLU A 199 22.13 1.35 7.98
CA GLU A 199 22.59 0.15 8.69
C GLU A 199 24.03 0.29 9.21
N LYS A 200 24.92 0.94 8.44
CA LYS A 200 26.31 1.19 8.86
C LYS A 200 26.42 2.23 9.97
N ASN A 201 25.51 3.19 10.01
CA ASN A 201 25.57 4.35 10.91
C ASN A 201 24.66 4.16 12.14
N CYS A 202 23.70 3.26 12.08
CA CYS A 202 22.76 2.98 13.16
C CYS A 202 23.49 2.28 14.32
N SER A 203 23.75 3.02 15.38
CA SER A 203 24.43 2.49 16.58
C SER A 203 23.49 1.73 17.53
N SER A 204 22.17 1.91 17.38
CA SER A 204 21.15 1.27 18.22
C SER A 204 19.80 1.29 17.55
N TYR A 205 19.05 0.20 17.67
CA TYR A 205 17.64 0.12 17.27
C TYR A 205 16.65 0.46 18.41
N GLU A 206 17.15 1.10 19.47
CA GLU A 206 16.31 1.63 20.58
C GLU A 206 15.70 3.00 20.23
N ILE A 207 15.40 3.22 18.94
CA ILE A 207 14.77 4.41 18.38
C ILE A 207 13.38 4.05 17.82
N HIS A 208 12.51 5.04 17.67
CA HIS A 208 11.19 4.89 17.05
C HIS A 208 10.63 6.26 16.64
N GLY A 209 9.48 6.28 16.00
CA GLY A 209 8.88 7.49 15.47
C GLY A 209 9.09 7.61 13.96
N ASP A 210 9.16 8.83 13.46
CA ASP A 210 9.47 9.15 12.07
C ASP A 210 11.00 9.16 11.91
N ILE A 211 11.55 8.13 11.30
CA ILE A 211 13.00 7.94 11.14
C ILE A 211 13.36 8.04 9.66
N GLU A 212 14.28 8.94 9.34
CA GLU A 212 14.89 9.03 8.01
C GLU A 212 16.25 8.33 8.00
N TRP A 213 16.53 7.54 6.96
CA TRP A 213 17.76 6.76 6.85
C TRP A 213 19.02 7.62 6.62
N LEU A 214 18.85 8.83 6.08
CA LEU A 214 19.96 9.72 5.72
C LEU A 214 20.01 11.02 6.54
N SER A 215 19.26 11.06 7.66
CA SER A 215 19.26 12.21 8.59
C SER A 215 20.38 12.15 9.59
#